data_96fb28e7540987e96dc28374745e329a
#
_entry.id   96fb28e7540987e96dc28374745e329a
#
_cell.length_a   1.000
_cell.length_b   1.000
_cell.length_c   1.000
_cell.angle_alpha   90.00
_cell.angle_beta   90.00
_cell.angle_gamma   90.00
#
_symmetry.space_group_name_H-M   'P 1'
#
loop_
_entity.id
_entity.type
_entity.pdbx_description
1 polymer ?
#
loop_
_entity_poly.entity_id
_entity_poly.type
_entity_poly.pdbx_seq_one_letter_code
_entity_poly.pdbx_strand_id
1 'polypeptide(L)'
;LGPVVVNVSKFIGLDHPRADIIDGQHRLTTLQIFLAAARDYAQSVGHVTAGSADRLTKNPADDSRSEQRFKVWPSRADQDDFVKVMTAGSPEALRKIFSTDESTNDGYPRMAQAYAYFYKAIKAFAEKYAVLVNASGSDHTPLTALMVAFKKPLELIAIELEVNDYPQVIFECLNARGQPLLPSDLIRNYIFMKAASRDIYKLYDDYWKAFD
;
A
#
# COMPACT_ATOMS: atom_id res chain seq x y z
N LEU A 1 8.28 -12.18 0.15
CA LEU A 1 7.44 -11.28 -0.65
C LEU A 1 8.17 -10.62 -1.84
N GLY A 2 9.40 -10.90 -2.09
CA GLY A 2 10.22 -10.25 -3.10
C GLY A 2 10.81 -8.90 -2.64
N PRO A 3 11.85 -8.38 -3.32
CA PRO A 3 12.51 -7.15 -2.94
C PRO A 3 11.66 -5.93 -3.27
N VAL A 4 11.87 -4.85 -2.51
CA VAL A 4 11.39 -3.50 -2.82
C VAL A 4 12.61 -2.65 -3.10
N VAL A 5 12.61 -1.94 -4.23
CA VAL A 5 13.71 -1.04 -4.61
C VAL A 5 13.30 0.39 -4.31
N VAL A 6 14.10 1.08 -3.55
CA VAL A 6 13.84 2.45 -3.14
C VAL A 6 15.02 3.36 -3.40
N ASN A 7 14.72 4.58 -3.79
CA ASN A 7 15.69 5.68 -3.84
C ASN A 7 15.41 6.61 -2.64
N VAL A 8 16.32 6.61 -1.68
CA VAL A 8 16.18 7.43 -0.48
C VAL A 8 16.68 8.84 -0.78
N SER A 9 15.77 9.81 -0.81
CA SER A 9 16.13 11.22 -0.94
C SER A 9 16.91 11.66 0.29
N LYS A 10 18.12 12.23 0.08
CA LYS A 10 18.88 12.87 1.16
C LYS A 10 18.10 14.08 1.66
N PHE A 11 17.54 13.96 2.83
CA PHE A 11 16.66 14.96 3.41
C PHE A 11 17.46 15.98 4.24
N ILE A 12 17.21 17.27 4.00
CA ILE A 12 17.72 18.37 4.82
C ILE A 12 16.49 19.12 5.33
N GLY A 13 16.04 18.83 6.56
CA GLY A 13 14.91 19.53 7.16
C GLY A 13 14.16 18.76 8.25
N LEU A 14 13.07 19.35 8.74
CA LEU A 14 12.21 18.80 9.81
C LEU A 14 11.12 17.82 9.28
N ASP A 15 11.04 17.65 7.97
CA ASP A 15 10.06 16.75 7.35
C ASP A 15 10.45 15.28 7.52
N HIS A 16 9.50 14.37 7.38
CA HIS A 16 9.78 12.93 7.41
C HIS A 16 10.66 12.49 6.24
N PRO A 17 11.65 11.59 6.46
CA PRO A 17 12.43 11.02 5.37
C PRO A 17 11.52 10.37 4.34
N ARG A 18 11.76 10.64 3.06
CA ARG A 18 11.02 10.08 1.94
C ARG A 18 11.91 9.15 1.14
N ALA A 19 11.31 8.10 0.62
CA ALA A 19 11.94 7.23 -0.34
C ALA A 19 11.01 7.04 -1.54
N ASP A 20 11.52 7.27 -2.73
CA ASP A 20 10.79 6.98 -3.97
C ASP A 20 10.87 5.49 -4.25
N ILE A 21 9.72 4.86 -4.44
CA ILE A 21 9.63 3.43 -4.73
C ILE A 21 9.86 3.24 -6.22
N ILE A 22 10.97 2.60 -6.57
CA ILE A 22 11.32 2.27 -7.96
C ILE A 22 10.64 0.97 -8.38
N ASP A 23 10.64 -0.04 -7.50
CA ASP A 23 9.93 -1.30 -7.70
C ASP A 23 9.28 -1.77 -6.39
N GLY A 24 8.17 -2.49 -6.52
CA GLY A 24 7.44 -3.06 -5.39
C GLY A 24 6.28 -2.21 -4.87
N GLN A 25 5.89 -1.14 -5.56
CA GLN A 25 4.77 -0.28 -5.16
C GLN A 25 3.46 -1.05 -4.96
N HIS A 26 3.11 -1.98 -5.86
CA HIS A 26 1.90 -2.80 -5.72
C HIS A 26 1.94 -3.69 -4.48
N ARG A 27 3.11 -4.22 -4.14
CA ARG A 27 3.33 -5.04 -2.93
C ARG A 27 3.11 -4.20 -1.67
N LEU A 28 3.74 -3.03 -1.60
CA LEU A 28 3.59 -2.13 -0.45
C LEU A 28 2.16 -1.60 -0.33
N THR A 29 1.51 -1.21 -1.43
CA THR A 29 0.11 -0.78 -1.44
C THR A 29 -0.82 -1.91 -0.96
N THR A 30 -0.62 -3.14 -1.43
CA THR A 30 -1.41 -4.29 -0.99
C THR A 30 -1.25 -4.56 0.51
N LEU A 31 -0.02 -4.45 1.04
CA LEU A 31 0.23 -4.59 2.48
C LEU A 31 -0.43 -3.47 3.28
N GLN A 32 -0.45 -2.24 2.78
CA GLN A 32 -1.14 -1.13 3.43
C GLN A 32 -2.65 -1.34 3.46
N ILE A 33 -3.25 -1.82 2.37
CA ILE A 33 -4.68 -2.16 2.30
C ILE A 33 -5.01 -3.29 3.28
N PHE A 34 -4.17 -4.32 3.36
CA PHE A 34 -4.32 -5.40 4.36
C PHE A 34 -4.29 -4.85 5.79
N LEU A 35 -3.33 -3.99 6.11
CA LEU A 35 -3.21 -3.38 7.43
C LEU A 35 -4.39 -2.46 7.76
N ALA A 36 -4.92 -1.71 6.78
CA ALA A 36 -6.13 -0.91 6.95
C ALA A 36 -7.34 -1.80 7.26
N ALA A 37 -7.53 -2.89 6.54
CA ALA A 37 -8.60 -3.86 6.80
C ALA A 37 -8.46 -4.50 8.19
N ALA A 38 -7.23 -4.85 8.61
CA ALA A 38 -6.95 -5.40 9.93
C ALA A 38 -7.22 -4.39 11.05
N ARG A 39 -6.82 -3.13 10.85
CA ARG A 39 -7.13 -2.01 11.76
C ARG A 39 -8.62 -1.85 11.96
N ASP A 40 -9.35 -1.74 10.85
CA ASP A 40 -10.77 -1.42 10.87
C ASP A 40 -11.60 -2.57 11.45
N TYR A 41 -11.24 -3.82 11.14
CA TYR A 41 -11.87 -4.96 11.79
C TYR A 41 -11.55 -5.02 13.30
N ALA A 42 -10.28 -4.82 13.69
CA ALA A 42 -9.90 -4.78 15.10
C ALA A 42 -10.63 -3.66 15.86
N GLN A 43 -10.82 -2.51 15.23
CA GLN A 43 -11.57 -1.39 15.79
C GLN A 43 -13.05 -1.74 15.95
N SER A 44 -13.66 -2.41 14.98
CA SER A 44 -15.09 -2.80 15.04
C SER A 44 -15.40 -3.75 16.19
N VAL A 45 -14.42 -4.53 16.65
CA VAL A 45 -14.55 -5.45 17.79
C VAL A 45 -13.88 -4.93 19.06
N GLY A 46 -13.42 -3.67 19.09
CA GLY A 46 -12.77 -3.05 20.26
C GLY A 46 -11.43 -3.64 20.65
N HIS A 47 -10.70 -4.24 19.69
CA HIS A 47 -9.45 -4.94 19.97
C HIS A 47 -8.23 -4.02 19.95
N VAL A 48 -7.32 -4.20 20.90
CA VAL A 48 -6.11 -3.35 21.11
C VAL A 48 -5.17 -3.29 19.91
N THR A 49 -5.17 -4.29 19.03
CA THR A 49 -4.31 -4.31 17.82
C THR A 49 -4.67 -3.25 16.79
N ALA A 50 -5.85 -2.63 16.87
CA ALA A 50 -6.25 -1.51 16.01
C ALA A 50 -5.22 -0.39 16.01
N GLY A 51 -4.77 0.05 17.20
CA GLY A 51 -3.73 1.08 17.33
C GLY A 51 -2.37 0.67 16.79
N SER A 52 -2.03 -0.63 16.85
CA SER A 52 -0.80 -1.14 16.24
C SER A 52 -0.85 -1.11 14.71
N ALA A 53 -1.96 -1.49 14.12
CA ALA A 53 -2.17 -1.45 12.67
C ALA A 53 -2.24 0.00 12.16
N ASP A 54 -2.86 0.91 12.91
CA ASP A 54 -2.95 2.33 12.55
C ASP A 54 -1.55 2.96 12.44
N ARG A 55 -0.66 2.71 13.41
CA ARG A 55 0.73 3.19 13.37
C ARG A 55 1.56 2.63 12.20
N LEU A 56 1.17 1.50 11.63
CA LEU A 56 1.83 0.92 10.44
C LEU A 56 1.27 1.47 9.12
N THR A 57 0.10 2.12 9.16
CA THR A 57 -0.54 2.69 7.97
C THR A 57 -0.41 4.21 7.88
N LYS A 58 -0.33 4.88 9.03
CA LYS A 58 -0.32 6.34 9.11
C LYS A 58 0.96 6.88 9.75
N ASN A 59 1.34 8.06 9.34
CA ASN A 59 2.31 8.88 10.03
C ASN A 59 1.67 9.57 11.25
N PRO A 60 2.47 10.02 12.24
CA PRO A 60 1.95 10.83 13.35
C PRO A 60 1.18 12.05 12.84
N ALA A 61 0.17 12.49 13.59
CA ALA A 61 -0.84 13.45 13.17
C ALA A 61 -0.34 14.89 12.87
N ASP A 62 0.95 15.13 12.97
CA ASP A 62 1.55 16.46 12.81
C ASP A 62 1.70 16.90 11.34
N ASP A 63 1.23 16.08 10.41
CA ASP A 63 1.42 16.27 9.00
C ASP A 63 0.15 16.79 8.32
N SER A 64 0.12 18.09 8.06
CA SER A 64 -0.99 18.77 7.41
C SER A 64 -1.13 18.43 5.91
N ARG A 65 -0.11 17.80 5.30
CA ARG A 65 -0.10 17.43 3.88
C ARG A 65 -0.71 16.05 3.67
N SER A 66 -1.66 15.93 2.76
CA SER A 66 -2.36 14.67 2.46
C SER A 66 -1.39 13.53 2.09
N GLU A 67 -0.33 13.84 1.36
CA GLU A 67 0.71 12.89 0.92
C GLU A 67 1.51 12.30 2.09
N GLN A 68 1.66 13.05 3.19
CA GLN A 68 2.44 12.64 4.36
C GLN A 68 1.60 11.90 5.40
N ARG A 69 0.28 11.85 5.20
CA ARG A 69 -0.64 11.18 6.13
C ARG A 69 -0.41 9.68 6.22
N PHE A 70 -0.05 9.05 5.11
CA PHE A 70 0.12 7.60 5.03
C PHE A 70 1.60 7.21 4.88
N LYS A 71 1.92 5.99 5.34
CA LYS A 71 3.28 5.41 5.24
C LYS A 71 3.70 5.11 3.80
N VAL A 72 2.74 4.85 2.94
CA VAL A 72 2.94 4.62 1.51
C VAL A 72 2.00 5.55 0.76
N TRP A 73 2.51 6.15 -0.31
CA TRP A 73 1.75 7.01 -1.21
C TRP A 73 1.82 6.41 -2.62
N PRO A 74 0.69 6.02 -3.21
CA PRO A 74 0.68 5.36 -4.52
C PRO A 74 0.87 6.33 -5.67
N SER A 75 0.87 5.78 -6.91
CA SER A 75 0.89 6.57 -8.14
C SER A 75 -0.30 7.53 -8.21
N ARG A 76 -0.15 8.61 -8.97
CA ARG A 76 -1.17 9.69 -9.04
C ARG A 76 -2.55 9.17 -9.46
N ALA A 77 -2.59 8.21 -10.37
CA ALA A 77 -3.84 7.63 -10.83
C ALA A 77 -4.62 6.89 -9.71
N ASP A 78 -3.89 6.39 -8.71
CA ASP A 78 -4.43 5.55 -7.65
C ASP A 78 -4.71 6.31 -6.34
N GLN A 79 -4.28 7.57 -6.21
CA GLN A 79 -4.27 8.31 -4.94
C GLN A 79 -5.65 8.50 -4.35
N ASP A 80 -6.63 8.90 -5.16
CA ASP A 80 -7.98 9.16 -4.70
C ASP A 80 -8.66 7.89 -4.17
N ASP A 81 -8.53 6.80 -4.91
CA ASP A 81 -9.08 5.51 -4.49
C ASP A 81 -8.36 4.96 -3.27
N PHE A 82 -7.03 5.13 -3.20
CA PHE A 82 -6.25 4.75 -2.03
C PHE A 82 -6.70 5.50 -0.77
N VAL A 83 -6.86 6.81 -0.84
CA VAL A 83 -7.32 7.61 0.31
C VAL A 83 -8.71 7.15 0.77
N LYS A 84 -9.65 6.93 -0.16
CA LYS A 84 -10.99 6.42 0.15
C LYS A 84 -10.92 5.08 0.88
N VAL A 85 -10.11 4.14 0.36
CA VAL A 85 -9.91 2.81 0.96
C VAL A 85 -9.29 2.89 2.34
N MET A 86 -8.21 3.67 2.49
CA MET A 86 -7.48 3.79 3.75
C MET A 86 -8.27 4.50 4.87
N THR A 87 -9.34 5.20 4.52
CA THR A 87 -10.17 5.98 5.46
C THR A 87 -11.59 5.43 5.63
N ALA A 88 -11.96 4.39 4.91
CA ALA A 88 -13.34 3.88 4.87
C ALA A 88 -13.87 3.36 6.21
N GLY A 89 -13.04 2.71 7.01
CA GLY A 89 -13.39 2.15 8.32
C GLY A 89 -14.20 0.85 8.27
N SER A 90 -14.92 0.58 7.19
CA SER A 90 -15.64 -0.70 6.98
C SER A 90 -15.95 -0.94 5.49
N PRO A 91 -16.20 -2.22 5.09
CA PRO A 91 -16.65 -2.53 3.73
C PRO A 91 -17.97 -1.86 3.35
N GLU A 92 -18.88 -1.69 4.31
CA GLU A 92 -20.18 -1.05 4.11
C GLU A 92 -20.02 0.44 3.83
N ALA A 93 -19.15 1.11 4.59
CA ALA A 93 -18.82 2.53 4.34
C ALA A 93 -18.14 2.70 2.98
N LEU A 94 -17.23 1.78 2.64
CA LEU A 94 -16.53 1.81 1.36
C LEU A 94 -17.49 1.66 0.17
N ARG A 95 -18.49 0.77 0.26
CA ARG A 95 -19.54 0.64 -0.76
C ARG A 95 -20.31 1.94 -0.96
N LYS A 96 -20.65 2.65 0.11
CA LYS A 96 -21.34 3.94 0.03
C LYS A 96 -20.49 5.01 -0.64
N ILE A 97 -19.18 5.00 -0.40
CA ILE A 97 -18.24 5.96 -0.99
C ILE A 97 -18.13 5.76 -2.50
N PHE A 98 -18.07 4.52 -2.96
CA PHE A 98 -17.93 4.22 -4.38
C PHE A 98 -19.27 4.14 -5.12
N SER A 99 -20.42 4.25 -4.43
CA SER A 99 -21.82 4.30 -4.90
C SER A 99 -22.02 3.80 -6.35
N THR A 100 -21.59 2.60 -6.61
CA THR A 100 -21.81 1.95 -7.89
C THR A 100 -23.12 1.18 -7.83
N ASP A 101 -23.92 1.32 -8.86
CA ASP A 101 -25.13 0.53 -9.10
C ASP A 101 -24.85 -0.95 -8.80
N GLU A 102 -25.67 -1.57 -7.98
CA GLU A 102 -25.49 -2.94 -7.46
C GLU A 102 -25.41 -4.04 -8.53
N SER A 103 -25.49 -3.68 -9.82
CA SER A 103 -25.63 -4.64 -10.91
C SER A 103 -24.34 -5.05 -11.60
N THR A 104 -23.20 -4.39 -11.37
CA THR A 104 -21.95 -4.78 -12.01
C THR A 104 -20.75 -4.71 -11.05
N ASN A 105 -20.13 -5.86 -10.82
CA ASN A 105 -18.83 -5.96 -10.14
C ASN A 105 -17.68 -5.26 -10.90
N ASP A 106 -17.93 -4.81 -12.13
CA ASP A 106 -16.93 -4.25 -13.05
C ASP A 106 -16.54 -2.78 -12.79
N GLY A 107 -17.29 -2.08 -11.93
CA GLY A 107 -17.00 -0.67 -11.61
C GLY A 107 -16.29 -0.45 -10.28
N TYR A 108 -16.06 -1.50 -9.48
CA TYR A 108 -15.48 -1.35 -8.15
C TYR A 108 -13.95 -1.36 -8.21
N PRO A 109 -13.25 -0.31 -7.76
CA PRO A 109 -11.79 -0.25 -7.86
C PRO A 109 -11.10 -1.47 -7.25
N ARG A 110 -10.02 -1.96 -7.89
CA ARG A 110 -9.28 -3.14 -7.41
C ARG A 110 -8.81 -3.01 -5.96
N MET A 111 -8.42 -1.81 -5.54
CA MET A 111 -8.03 -1.55 -4.15
C MET A 111 -9.20 -1.75 -3.18
N ALA A 112 -10.39 -1.32 -3.56
CA ALA A 112 -11.60 -1.49 -2.75
C ALA A 112 -12.03 -2.96 -2.68
N GLN A 113 -11.90 -3.71 -3.77
CA GLN A 113 -12.11 -5.16 -3.79
C GLN A 113 -11.13 -5.87 -2.86
N ALA A 114 -9.84 -5.52 -2.92
CA ALA A 114 -8.79 -6.07 -2.06
C ALA A 114 -9.07 -5.79 -0.57
N TYR A 115 -9.46 -4.57 -0.23
CA TYR A 115 -9.83 -4.21 1.13
C TYR A 115 -11.01 -5.06 1.65
N ALA A 116 -12.08 -5.14 0.89
CA ALA A 116 -13.26 -5.93 1.26
C ALA A 116 -12.92 -7.42 1.42
N TYR A 117 -12.09 -7.96 0.53
CA TYR A 117 -11.57 -9.33 0.63
C TYR A 117 -10.77 -9.54 1.91
N PHE A 118 -9.79 -8.67 2.19
CA PHE A 118 -8.97 -8.79 3.39
C PHE A 118 -9.78 -8.63 4.67
N TYR A 119 -10.71 -7.69 4.72
CA TYR A 119 -11.58 -7.51 5.87
C TYR A 119 -12.40 -8.78 6.16
N LYS A 120 -13.01 -9.37 5.13
CA LYS A 120 -13.75 -10.62 5.24
C LYS A 120 -12.86 -11.79 5.68
N ALA A 121 -11.66 -11.91 5.10
CA ALA A 121 -10.71 -12.96 5.43
C ALA A 121 -10.20 -12.86 6.88
N ILE A 122 -9.88 -11.65 7.34
CA ILE A 122 -9.44 -11.39 8.72
C ILE A 122 -10.57 -11.69 9.72
N LYS A 123 -11.80 -11.28 9.40
CA LYS A 123 -12.99 -11.60 10.19
C LYS A 123 -13.16 -13.11 10.32
N ALA A 124 -13.18 -13.83 9.20
CA ALA A 124 -13.33 -15.28 9.18
C ALA A 124 -12.20 -16.00 9.95
N PHE A 125 -10.97 -15.52 9.81
CA PHE A 125 -9.83 -16.02 10.58
C PHE A 125 -10.04 -15.80 12.09
N ALA A 126 -10.40 -14.60 12.49
CA ALA A 126 -10.61 -14.27 13.90
C ALA A 126 -11.72 -15.10 14.53
N GLU A 127 -12.86 -15.24 13.84
CA GLU A 127 -14.00 -16.05 14.31
C GLU A 127 -13.65 -17.55 14.40
N LYS A 128 -13.00 -18.09 13.38
CA LYS A 128 -12.59 -19.51 13.35
C LYS A 128 -11.66 -19.89 14.50
N TYR A 129 -10.67 -19.03 14.79
CA TYR A 129 -9.64 -19.35 15.79
C TYR A 129 -9.96 -18.83 17.19
N ALA A 130 -10.98 -18.00 17.37
CA ALA A 130 -11.44 -17.56 18.69
C ALA A 130 -11.84 -18.75 19.58
N VAL A 131 -12.50 -19.75 19.02
CA VAL A 131 -12.92 -20.97 19.73
C VAL A 131 -11.71 -21.76 20.23
N LEU A 132 -10.63 -21.87 19.43
CA LEU A 132 -9.43 -22.61 19.78
C LEU A 132 -8.63 -21.91 20.90
N VAL A 133 -8.55 -20.59 20.87
CA VAL A 133 -7.87 -19.77 21.88
C VAL A 133 -8.59 -19.88 23.21
N ASN A 134 -9.92 -19.76 23.22
CA ASN A 134 -10.71 -19.90 24.44
C ASN A 134 -10.56 -21.29 25.06
N ALA A 135 -10.43 -22.34 24.23
CA ALA A 135 -10.24 -23.72 24.72
C ALA A 135 -8.83 -23.97 25.27
N SER A 136 -7.82 -23.23 24.80
CA SER A 136 -6.42 -23.39 25.22
C SER A 136 -6.01 -22.54 26.43
N GLY A 137 -6.87 -21.63 26.88
CA GLY A 137 -6.54 -20.67 27.98
C GLY A 137 -5.40 -19.70 27.63
N SER A 138 -5.12 -19.50 26.33
CA SER A 138 -4.06 -18.63 25.86
C SER A 138 -4.50 -17.17 25.89
N ASP A 139 -3.65 -16.27 26.40
CA ASP A 139 -3.86 -14.82 26.35
C ASP A 139 -3.71 -14.20 24.94
N HIS A 140 -3.31 -15.02 23.96
CA HIS A 140 -3.10 -14.55 22.58
C HIS A 140 -4.35 -14.69 21.76
N THR A 141 -5.03 -13.59 21.49
CA THR A 141 -6.16 -13.56 20.57
C THR A 141 -5.70 -13.79 19.12
N PRO A 142 -6.58 -14.29 18.21
CA PRO A 142 -6.25 -14.47 16.81
C PRO A 142 -5.72 -13.19 16.15
N LEU A 143 -6.27 -12.01 16.50
CA LEU A 143 -5.82 -10.73 15.98
C LEU A 143 -4.42 -10.36 16.47
N THR A 144 -4.09 -10.68 17.72
CA THR A 144 -2.72 -10.51 18.23
C THR A 144 -1.74 -11.40 17.48
N ALA A 145 -2.09 -12.68 17.27
CA ALA A 145 -1.27 -13.62 16.50
C ALA A 145 -1.06 -13.14 15.05
N LEU A 146 -2.09 -12.65 14.40
CA LEU A 146 -2.02 -12.07 13.05
C LEU A 146 -1.04 -10.89 13.00
N MET A 147 -1.13 -9.95 13.95
CA MET A 147 -0.24 -8.80 14.00
C MET A 147 1.20 -9.15 14.35
N VAL A 148 1.42 -10.17 15.19
CA VAL A 148 2.76 -10.71 15.48
C VAL A 148 3.34 -11.37 14.23
N ALA A 149 2.55 -12.17 13.53
CA ALA A 149 2.95 -12.81 12.27
C ALA A 149 3.30 -11.79 11.19
N PHE A 150 2.58 -10.68 11.13
CA PHE A 150 2.90 -9.59 10.22
C PHE A 150 4.22 -8.88 10.56
N LYS A 151 4.49 -8.67 11.85
CA LYS A 151 5.67 -7.88 12.30
C LYS A 151 6.97 -8.66 12.37
N LYS A 152 6.92 -9.97 12.59
CA LYS A 152 8.13 -10.79 12.86
C LYS A 152 8.52 -11.69 11.69
N PRO A 153 7.65 -12.60 11.19
CA PRO A 153 8.02 -13.51 10.11
C PRO A 153 7.95 -12.89 8.71
N LEU A 154 7.24 -11.78 8.55
CA LEU A 154 7.12 -11.11 7.25
C LEU A 154 8.32 -10.21 7.02
N GLU A 155 9.28 -10.70 6.24
CA GLU A 155 10.47 -9.94 5.86
C GLU A 155 10.29 -9.38 4.44
N LEU A 156 10.59 -8.08 4.31
CA LEU A 156 10.77 -7.39 3.04
C LEU A 156 12.23 -7.02 2.89
N ILE A 157 12.82 -7.37 1.76
CA ILE A 157 14.18 -6.96 1.42
C ILE A 157 14.06 -5.59 0.76
N ALA A 158 14.56 -4.55 1.40
CA ALA A 158 14.70 -3.23 0.80
C ALA A 158 16.08 -3.10 0.14
N ILE A 159 16.11 -2.76 -1.14
CA ILE A 159 17.32 -2.44 -1.89
C ILE A 159 17.33 -0.92 -2.03
N GLU A 160 18.24 -0.27 -1.33
CA GLU A 160 18.44 1.18 -1.43
C GLU A 160 19.44 1.47 -2.56
N LEU A 161 19.06 2.38 -3.47
CA LEU A 161 19.91 2.80 -4.56
C LEU A 161 20.92 3.84 -4.08
N GLU A 162 22.17 3.70 -4.53
CA GLU A 162 23.21 4.70 -4.32
C GLU A 162 23.16 5.78 -5.41
N VAL A 163 23.87 6.90 -5.17
CA VAL A 163 23.89 8.06 -6.07
C VAL A 163 24.36 7.73 -7.50
N ASN A 164 25.19 6.70 -7.63
CA ASN A 164 25.76 6.28 -8.91
C ASN A 164 25.02 5.10 -9.55
N ASP A 165 23.98 4.57 -8.87
CA ASP A 165 23.19 3.48 -9.42
C ASP A 165 22.28 4.00 -10.53
N TYR A 166 22.07 3.14 -11.52
CA TYR A 166 21.12 3.38 -12.60
C TYR A 166 19.80 2.66 -12.28
N PRO A 167 18.78 3.36 -11.76
CA PRO A 167 17.52 2.75 -11.33
C PRO A 167 16.88 1.89 -12.39
N GLN A 168 16.98 2.32 -13.66
CA GLN A 168 16.40 1.62 -14.78
C GLN A 168 17.06 0.25 -15.02
N VAL A 169 18.40 0.18 -14.96
CA VAL A 169 19.13 -1.09 -15.17
C VAL A 169 18.78 -2.08 -14.07
N ILE A 170 18.73 -1.62 -12.83
CA ILE A 170 18.36 -2.45 -11.68
C ILE A 170 16.92 -2.95 -11.81
N PHE A 171 16.01 -2.06 -12.20
CA PHE A 171 14.61 -2.39 -12.42
C PHE A 171 14.45 -3.45 -13.57
N GLU A 172 15.14 -3.27 -14.68
CA GLU A 172 15.14 -4.24 -15.80
C GLU A 172 15.70 -5.61 -15.37
N CYS A 173 16.81 -5.63 -14.62
CA CYS A 173 17.41 -6.86 -14.12
C CYS A 173 16.49 -7.61 -13.13
N LEU A 174 15.77 -6.90 -12.27
CA LEU A 174 14.87 -7.51 -11.30
C LEU A 174 13.59 -8.01 -11.96
N ASN A 175 13.05 -7.28 -12.92
CA ASN A 175 11.85 -7.67 -13.66
C ASN A 175 12.10 -8.77 -14.71
N ALA A 176 13.34 -9.01 -15.11
CA ALA A 176 13.67 -10.14 -15.98
C ALA A 176 13.28 -11.52 -15.39
N ARG A 177 13.03 -11.60 -14.08
CA ARG A 177 12.54 -12.79 -13.36
C ARG A 177 11.04 -12.77 -13.05
N GLY A 178 10.33 -11.69 -13.39
CA GLY A 178 8.90 -11.50 -13.15
C GLY A 178 8.09 -11.43 -14.44
N GLN A 179 6.98 -10.69 -14.41
CA GLN A 179 6.25 -10.34 -15.65
C GLN A 179 7.09 -9.33 -16.44
N PRO A 180 7.37 -9.60 -17.73
CA PRO A 180 8.12 -8.66 -18.56
C PRO A 180 7.37 -7.33 -18.62
N LEU A 181 8.10 -6.23 -18.43
CA LEU A 181 7.58 -4.90 -18.68
C LEU A 181 7.24 -4.75 -20.15
N LEU A 182 6.17 -4.03 -20.41
CA LEU A 182 5.88 -3.60 -21.76
C LEU A 182 6.96 -2.62 -22.22
N PRO A 183 7.38 -2.67 -23.48
CA PRO A 183 8.32 -1.68 -24.02
C PRO A 183 7.90 -0.24 -23.80
N SER A 184 6.59 0.03 -23.78
CA SER A 184 5.99 1.33 -23.44
C SER A 184 6.38 1.80 -22.04
N ASP A 185 6.38 0.90 -21.04
CA ASP A 185 6.72 1.24 -19.66
C ASP A 185 8.20 1.61 -19.51
N LEU A 186 9.07 0.89 -20.24
CA LEU A 186 10.52 1.19 -20.27
C LEU A 186 10.77 2.57 -20.86
N ILE A 187 10.13 2.89 -22.00
CA ILE A 187 10.24 4.18 -22.67
C ILE A 187 9.69 5.29 -21.75
N ARG A 188 8.53 5.07 -21.13
CA ARG A 188 7.94 6.01 -20.17
C ARG A 188 8.91 6.34 -19.04
N ASN A 189 9.41 5.32 -18.37
CA ASN A 189 10.30 5.49 -17.24
C ASN A 189 11.59 6.21 -17.63
N TYR A 190 12.16 5.89 -18.81
CA TYR A 190 13.34 6.58 -19.33
C TYR A 190 13.08 8.06 -19.60
N ILE A 191 11.97 8.40 -20.27
CA ILE A 191 11.60 9.78 -20.59
C ILE A 191 11.41 10.58 -19.30
N PHE A 192 10.64 10.07 -18.34
CA PHE A 192 10.36 10.77 -17.08
C PHE A 192 11.62 10.90 -16.21
N MET A 193 12.50 9.92 -16.21
CA MET A 193 13.80 10.03 -15.53
C MET A 193 14.66 11.15 -16.13
N LYS A 194 14.71 11.30 -17.46
CA LYS A 194 15.46 12.38 -18.14
C LYS A 194 14.79 13.74 -17.98
N ALA A 195 13.49 13.77 -17.73
CA ALA A 195 12.72 15.00 -17.50
C ALA A 195 12.78 15.51 -16.05
N ALA A 196 13.60 14.90 -15.17
CA ALA A 196 13.63 15.14 -13.71
C ALA A 196 13.84 16.61 -13.27
N SER A 197 14.21 17.53 -14.18
CA SER A 197 14.31 18.97 -13.93
C SER A 197 13.08 19.77 -14.36
N ARG A 198 12.05 19.13 -14.90
CA ARG A 198 10.82 19.76 -15.41
C ARG A 198 9.62 19.27 -14.59
N ASP A 199 8.49 19.96 -14.75
CA ASP A 199 7.22 19.51 -14.14
C ASP A 199 6.75 18.18 -14.77
N ILE A 200 7.17 17.08 -14.15
CA ILE A 200 6.89 15.70 -14.58
C ILE A 200 5.38 15.46 -14.63
N TYR A 201 4.62 16.05 -13.72
CA TYR A 201 3.17 15.91 -13.64
C TYR A 201 2.49 16.53 -14.85
N LYS A 202 2.96 17.70 -15.26
CA LYS A 202 2.45 18.36 -16.47
C LYS A 202 2.79 17.57 -17.72
N LEU A 203 4.02 17.05 -17.81
CA LEU A 203 4.43 16.20 -18.94
C LEU A 203 3.58 14.92 -19.03
N TYR A 204 3.25 14.32 -17.90
CA TYR A 204 2.37 13.15 -17.86
C TYR A 204 0.96 13.51 -18.34
N ASP A 205 0.35 14.53 -17.77
CA ASP A 205 -1.02 14.95 -18.12
C ASP A 205 -1.14 15.38 -19.61
N ASP A 206 -0.14 16.09 -20.13
CA ASP A 206 -0.17 16.64 -21.49
C ASP A 206 0.14 15.60 -22.58
N TYR A 207 1.01 14.60 -22.28
CA TYR A 207 1.58 13.76 -23.33
C TYR A 207 1.47 12.25 -23.09
N TRP A 208 1.23 11.80 -21.87
CA TRP A 208 1.24 10.36 -21.59
C TRP A 208 -0.10 9.78 -21.13
N LYS A 209 -0.89 10.55 -20.43
CA LYS A 209 -2.18 10.12 -19.84
C LYS A 209 -3.14 9.42 -20.82
N ALA A 210 -3.06 9.76 -22.12
CA ALA A 210 -3.89 9.16 -23.15
C ALA A 210 -3.48 7.71 -23.51
N PHE A 211 -2.31 7.24 -23.04
CA PHE A 211 -1.77 5.92 -23.33
C PHE A 211 -1.82 4.95 -22.13
N ASP A 212 -2.18 5.43 -20.93
CA ASP A 212 -2.44 4.64 -19.74
C ASP A 212 -3.93 4.30 -19.63
#